data_e80a262ad90725be235149cec28810ef
#
_entry.id   e80a262ad90725be235149cec28810ef
#
_cell.length_a   1.000
_cell.length_b   1.000
_cell.length_c   1.000
_cell.angle_alpha   90.00
_cell.angle_beta   90.00
_cell.angle_gamma   90.00
#
_symmetry.space_group_name_H-M   'P 1'
#
loop_
_entity.id
_entity.type
_entity.pdbx_description
1 polymer ?
#
loop_
_entity_poly.entity_id
_entity_poly.type
_entity_poly.pdbx_seq_one_letter_code
_entity_poly.pdbx_strand_id
1 'polypeptide(L)'
;MQSSPAQQIPLHYQRVAFVYRLGKAQVMYASRNNLSLSRLFGFLALLIGCLIIVLYLFTYTLFLSLWPLWQASLIPLIGLAWLGVGAWITLTSARSRKLCVVVCSGGLICIRGKMHIMRWDQIMALWKDITTDSKGRVSHSYTLHLTDGVTWTFTGDLVNVEELGAILEDEVTNHLLPHVLAAYHTGIPIHFAAITLSLHGISVQGEGQRFLPWSHVQHLHLDEASLSIYKIGGFWDWATIPISEIPNVGVLKRLADEVAKDS
;
A
#
# COMPACT_ATOMS: atom_id res chain seq x y z
N MET A 1 -0.35 23.23 8.86
CA MET A 1 0.58 22.48 7.98
C MET A 1 1.98 22.61 8.58
N GLN A 2 2.40 21.62 9.36
CA GLN A 2 3.79 21.53 9.82
C GLN A 2 4.56 20.76 8.75
N SER A 3 5.43 21.46 8.03
CA SER A 3 6.40 20.85 7.14
C SER A 3 7.29 19.90 7.97
N SER A 4 7.11 18.61 7.78
CA SER A 4 8.01 17.59 8.33
C SER A 4 9.44 17.92 7.87
N PRO A 5 10.45 17.88 8.75
CA PRO A 5 11.81 18.20 8.35
C PRO A 5 12.22 17.26 7.23
N ALA A 6 12.60 17.82 6.09
CA ALA A 6 13.09 17.08 4.94
C ALA A 6 14.22 16.16 5.43
N GLN A 7 13.92 14.88 5.50
CA GLN A 7 14.87 13.87 5.97
C GLN A 7 16.03 13.89 4.97
N GLN A 8 17.23 14.29 5.42
CA GLN A 8 18.41 14.37 4.54
C GLN A 8 18.61 13.01 3.87
N ILE A 9 18.43 12.97 2.55
CA ILE A 9 18.59 11.74 1.78
C ILE A 9 20.06 11.36 1.78
N PRO A 10 20.43 10.16 2.27
CA PRO A 10 21.80 9.71 2.32
C PRO A 10 22.46 9.73 0.93
N LEU A 11 23.71 10.16 0.86
CA LEU A 11 24.45 10.33 -0.41
C LEU A 11 24.49 9.06 -1.29
N HIS A 12 24.44 7.88 -0.68
CA HIS A 12 24.43 6.62 -1.46
C HIS A 12 23.16 6.49 -2.32
N TYR A 13 21.98 6.96 -1.86
CA TYR A 13 20.75 6.92 -2.69
C TYR A 13 20.82 7.93 -3.85
N GLN A 14 21.46 9.07 -3.65
CA GLN A 14 21.69 10.03 -4.73
C GLN A 14 22.60 9.44 -5.81
N ARG A 15 23.66 8.71 -5.39
CA ARG A 15 24.55 7.99 -6.34
C ARG A 15 23.79 6.89 -7.09
N VAL A 16 22.96 6.11 -6.42
CA VAL A 16 22.13 5.08 -7.07
C VAL A 16 21.18 5.73 -8.07
N ALA A 17 20.46 6.78 -7.69
CA ALA A 17 19.56 7.51 -8.57
C ALA A 17 20.29 8.02 -9.83
N PHE A 18 21.51 8.52 -9.69
CA PHE A 18 22.34 8.96 -10.81
C PHE A 18 22.74 7.79 -11.72
N VAL A 19 23.26 6.68 -11.15
CA VAL A 19 23.72 5.50 -11.92
C VAL A 19 22.58 4.91 -12.75
N TYR A 20 21.37 4.84 -12.20
CA TYR A 20 20.21 4.28 -12.87
C TYR A 20 19.37 5.31 -13.64
N ARG A 21 19.91 6.53 -13.83
CA ARG A 21 19.26 7.63 -14.57
C ARG A 21 17.86 7.98 -14.06
N LEU A 22 17.64 7.87 -12.76
CA LEU A 22 16.39 8.27 -12.09
C LEU A 22 16.36 9.78 -11.79
N GLY A 23 17.41 10.51 -12.12
CA GLY A 23 17.52 11.92 -11.84
C GLY A 23 17.80 12.22 -10.36
N LYS A 24 17.24 13.30 -9.82
CA LYS A 24 17.48 13.75 -8.45
C LYS A 24 16.55 13.03 -7.48
N ALA A 25 17.09 12.49 -6.39
CA ALA A 25 16.29 12.00 -5.28
C ALA A 25 15.63 13.18 -4.54
N GLN A 26 14.32 13.14 -4.34
CA GLN A 26 13.50 14.24 -3.84
C GLN A 26 13.09 14.01 -2.39
N VAL A 27 12.48 12.87 -2.09
CA VAL A 27 11.92 12.54 -0.77
C VAL A 27 12.21 11.08 -0.43
N MET A 28 12.36 10.78 0.86
CA MET A 28 12.54 9.42 1.37
C MET A 28 11.48 9.09 2.41
N TYR A 29 10.80 7.97 2.21
CA TYR A 29 9.80 7.42 3.12
C TYR A 29 10.32 6.13 3.75
N ALA A 30 10.32 6.06 5.07
CA ALA A 30 10.79 4.90 5.80
C ALA A 30 9.64 4.21 6.54
N SER A 31 9.76 2.92 6.74
CA SER A 31 8.82 2.14 7.54
C SER A 31 8.75 2.67 8.98
N ARG A 32 7.54 2.76 9.50
CA ARG A 32 7.25 3.12 10.89
C ARG A 32 7.88 2.08 11.82
N ASN A 33 8.62 2.54 12.82
CA ASN A 33 9.37 1.65 13.74
C ASN A 33 8.44 0.94 14.75
N ASN A 34 7.35 0.29 14.31
CA ASN A 34 6.47 -0.52 15.18
C ASN A 34 7.12 -1.86 15.63
N LEU A 35 8.32 -2.15 15.12
CA LEU A 35 9.06 -3.38 15.42
C LEU A 35 9.60 -3.47 16.87
N SER A 36 9.59 -2.37 17.63
CA SER A 36 10.10 -2.38 18.99
C SER A 36 9.20 -3.16 19.93
N LEU A 37 7.88 -3.03 19.80
CA LEU A 37 6.92 -3.66 20.71
C LEU A 37 6.83 -5.16 20.50
N SER A 38 6.73 -5.66 19.28
CA SER A 38 6.70 -7.09 19.00
C SER A 38 8.01 -7.79 19.38
N ARG A 39 9.16 -7.15 19.18
CA ARG A 39 10.45 -7.65 19.65
C ARG A 39 10.51 -7.68 21.17
N LEU A 40 10.03 -6.64 21.84
CA LEU A 40 9.95 -6.61 23.31
C LEU A 40 9.10 -7.77 23.84
N PHE A 41 7.92 -8.03 23.25
CA PHE A 41 7.08 -9.17 23.60
C PHE A 41 7.76 -10.51 23.32
N GLY A 42 8.44 -10.65 22.19
CA GLY A 42 9.21 -11.86 21.88
C GLY A 42 10.33 -12.13 22.90
N PHE A 43 11.09 -11.08 23.26
CA PHE A 43 12.12 -11.17 24.30
C PHE A 43 11.53 -11.50 25.67
N LEU A 44 10.42 -10.86 26.04
CA LEU A 44 9.74 -11.14 27.31
C LEU A 44 9.25 -12.59 27.39
N ALA A 45 8.69 -13.12 26.30
CA ALA A 45 8.26 -14.51 26.22
C ALA A 45 9.44 -15.49 26.38
N LEU A 46 10.59 -15.18 25.76
CA LEU A 46 11.82 -15.98 25.93
C LEU A 46 12.32 -15.96 27.37
N LEU A 47 12.33 -14.79 28.02
CA LEU A 47 12.74 -14.65 29.43
C LEU A 47 11.82 -15.44 30.37
N ILE A 48 10.51 -15.36 30.16
CA ILE A 48 9.51 -16.11 30.95
C ILE A 48 9.73 -17.61 30.75
N GLY A 49 9.91 -18.07 29.52
CA GLY A 49 10.19 -19.49 29.24
C GLY A 49 11.47 -20.01 29.93
N CYS A 50 12.56 -19.22 29.84
CA CYS A 50 13.81 -19.55 30.56
C CYS A 50 13.61 -19.57 32.08
N LEU A 51 12.92 -18.62 32.65
CA LEU A 51 12.65 -18.52 34.08
C LEU A 51 11.87 -19.74 34.59
N ILE A 52 10.84 -20.17 33.86
CA ILE A 52 10.03 -21.33 34.21
C ILE A 52 10.93 -22.60 34.24
N ILE A 53 11.81 -22.78 33.24
CA ILE A 53 12.70 -23.95 33.18
C ILE A 53 13.72 -23.91 34.31
N VAL A 54 14.32 -22.74 34.58
CA VAL A 54 15.31 -22.62 35.66
C VAL A 54 14.67 -22.88 37.04
N LEU A 55 13.49 -22.32 37.31
CA LEU A 55 12.76 -22.58 38.56
C LEU A 55 12.38 -24.05 38.68
N TYR A 56 11.95 -24.68 37.58
CA TYR A 56 11.66 -26.11 37.58
C TYR A 56 12.88 -26.93 37.92
N LEU A 57 14.04 -26.69 37.29
CA LEU A 57 15.29 -27.41 37.57
C LEU A 57 15.74 -27.19 39.02
N PHE A 58 15.62 -25.98 39.55
CA PHE A 58 15.96 -25.66 40.91
C PHE A 58 15.07 -26.42 41.93
N THR A 59 13.75 -26.39 41.73
CA THR A 59 12.80 -27.10 42.60
C THR A 59 12.93 -28.59 42.47
N TYR A 60 13.20 -29.13 41.26
CA TYR A 60 13.45 -30.56 41.04
C TYR A 60 14.69 -31.06 41.78
N THR A 61 15.77 -30.30 41.79
CA THR A 61 17.00 -30.67 42.51
C THR A 61 16.82 -30.65 44.03
N LEU A 62 15.96 -29.76 44.58
CA LEU A 62 15.73 -29.65 46.02
C LEU A 62 14.70 -30.66 46.55
N PHE A 63 13.73 -31.10 45.74
CA PHE A 63 12.60 -31.93 46.19
C PHE A 63 12.42 -33.20 45.37
N LEU A 64 13.51 -33.87 44.98
CA LEU A 64 13.53 -35.04 44.09
C LEU A 64 12.58 -36.21 44.48
N SER A 65 12.14 -36.29 45.74
CA SER A 65 11.36 -37.38 46.25
C SER A 65 9.86 -37.13 46.45
N LEU A 66 9.37 -35.92 46.25
CA LEU A 66 8.02 -35.52 46.68
C LEU A 66 7.04 -35.18 45.52
N TRP A 67 7.50 -35.13 44.28
CA TRP A 67 6.65 -34.72 43.16
C TRP A 67 6.11 -35.90 42.36
N PRO A 68 4.77 -35.95 42.10
CA PRO A 68 4.21 -36.99 41.26
C PRO A 68 4.69 -36.82 39.80
N LEU A 69 5.03 -37.93 39.14
CA LEU A 69 5.65 -37.99 37.80
C LEU A 69 4.91 -37.18 36.73
N TRP A 70 3.58 -37.04 36.81
CA TRP A 70 2.80 -36.26 35.82
C TRP A 70 2.97 -34.76 35.96
N GLN A 71 3.20 -34.23 37.17
CA GLN A 71 3.50 -32.80 37.37
C GLN A 71 4.93 -32.45 36.93
N ALA A 72 5.84 -33.41 37.08
CA ALA A 72 7.22 -33.24 36.64
C ALA A 72 7.38 -33.05 35.12
N SER A 73 6.44 -33.53 34.31
CA SER A 73 6.48 -33.39 32.84
C SER A 73 5.75 -32.16 32.29
N LEU A 74 4.73 -31.66 32.94
CA LEU A 74 3.91 -30.53 32.43
C LEU A 74 4.62 -29.16 32.51
N ILE A 75 5.31 -28.88 33.60
CA ILE A 75 5.97 -27.59 33.83
C ILE A 75 7.07 -27.31 32.78
N PRO A 76 8.01 -28.24 32.49
CA PRO A 76 9.00 -27.97 31.43
C PRO A 76 8.39 -27.89 30.03
N LEU A 77 7.27 -28.58 29.76
CA LEU A 77 6.55 -28.44 28.49
C LEU A 77 5.97 -27.02 28.31
N ILE A 78 5.43 -26.44 29.38
CA ILE A 78 4.95 -25.03 29.34
C ILE A 78 6.12 -24.08 29.08
N GLY A 79 7.27 -24.28 29.76
CA GLY A 79 8.47 -23.50 29.53
C GLY A 79 8.97 -23.56 28.07
N LEU A 80 9.00 -24.77 27.50
CA LEU A 80 9.36 -24.99 26.09
C LEU A 80 8.37 -24.34 25.11
N ALA A 81 7.06 -24.41 25.41
CA ALA A 81 6.05 -23.74 24.60
C ALA A 81 6.27 -22.20 24.56
N TRP A 82 6.56 -21.57 25.70
CA TRP A 82 6.89 -20.16 25.78
C TRP A 82 8.17 -19.80 25.02
N LEU A 83 9.20 -20.64 25.09
CA LEU A 83 10.42 -20.47 24.28
C LEU A 83 10.12 -20.55 22.78
N GLY A 84 9.28 -21.53 22.37
CA GLY A 84 8.85 -21.67 20.98
C GLY A 84 8.09 -20.44 20.46
N VAL A 85 7.14 -19.94 21.24
CA VAL A 85 6.38 -18.72 20.91
C VAL A 85 7.30 -17.50 20.85
N GLY A 86 8.17 -17.31 21.83
CA GLY A 86 9.12 -16.21 21.86
C GLY A 86 10.10 -16.24 20.70
N ALA A 87 10.64 -17.42 20.35
CA ALA A 87 11.49 -17.60 19.18
C ALA A 87 10.74 -17.31 17.87
N TRP A 88 9.50 -17.80 17.74
CA TRP A 88 8.64 -17.52 16.57
C TRP A 88 8.42 -16.04 16.38
N ILE A 89 8.00 -15.30 17.42
CA ILE A 89 7.76 -13.86 17.38
C ILE A 89 9.05 -13.10 17.02
N THR A 90 10.19 -13.45 17.60
CA THR A 90 11.47 -12.77 17.32
C THR A 90 11.95 -13.02 15.90
N LEU A 91 11.84 -14.27 15.40
CA LEU A 91 12.23 -14.63 14.04
C LEU A 91 11.33 -13.98 12.99
N THR A 92 10.01 -13.96 13.20
CA THR A 92 9.07 -13.29 12.29
C THR A 92 9.28 -11.78 12.28
N SER A 93 9.51 -11.17 13.46
CA SER A 93 9.84 -9.74 13.57
C SER A 93 11.19 -9.38 12.97
N ALA A 94 12.16 -10.28 12.99
CA ALA A 94 13.46 -10.08 12.34
C ALA A 94 13.38 -10.21 10.82
N ARG A 95 12.44 -11.03 10.30
CA ARG A 95 12.20 -11.22 8.87
C ARG A 95 11.39 -10.07 8.24
N SER A 96 10.62 -9.31 9.01
CA SER A 96 9.92 -8.13 8.51
C SER A 96 10.95 -7.05 8.15
N ARG A 97 11.35 -7.07 6.87
CA ARG A 97 12.35 -6.16 6.31
C ARG A 97 11.73 -4.77 6.22
N LYS A 98 12.41 -3.78 6.80
CA LYS A 98 11.99 -2.38 6.74
C LYS A 98 11.84 -1.97 5.28
N LEU A 99 10.66 -1.53 4.92
CA LEU A 99 10.43 -0.91 3.62
C LEU A 99 10.96 0.52 3.67
N CYS A 100 11.79 0.88 2.71
CA CYS A 100 12.20 2.25 2.47
C CYS A 100 11.93 2.58 1.01
N VAL A 101 11.31 3.72 0.76
CA VAL A 101 10.98 4.20 -0.58
C VAL A 101 11.63 5.56 -0.76
N VAL A 102 12.43 5.70 -1.82
CA VAL A 102 13.03 6.97 -2.22
C VAL A 102 12.40 7.38 -3.54
N VAL A 103 11.73 8.52 -3.53
CA VAL A 103 11.14 9.12 -4.73
C VAL A 103 12.21 9.92 -5.46
N CYS A 104 12.35 9.66 -6.74
CA CYS A 104 13.26 10.36 -7.65
C CYS A 104 12.46 10.98 -8.80
N SER A 105 13.01 11.99 -9.47
CA SER A 105 12.34 12.65 -10.60
C SER A 105 12.04 11.71 -11.78
N GLY A 106 12.77 10.62 -11.96
CA GLY A 106 12.57 9.64 -13.03
C GLY A 106 12.01 8.29 -12.56
N GLY A 107 11.66 8.14 -11.26
CA GLY A 107 11.14 6.87 -10.74
C GLY A 107 11.32 6.70 -9.24
N LEU A 108 11.26 5.46 -8.78
CA LEU A 108 11.30 5.07 -7.37
C LEU A 108 12.46 4.10 -7.11
N ILE A 109 13.04 4.21 -5.91
CA ILE A 109 13.94 3.20 -5.36
C ILE A 109 13.25 2.58 -4.15
N CYS A 110 12.84 1.32 -4.26
CA CYS A 110 12.21 0.58 -3.18
C CYS A 110 13.18 -0.44 -2.59
N ILE A 111 13.31 -0.42 -1.26
CA ILE A 111 14.22 -1.30 -0.52
C ILE A 111 13.39 -2.11 0.47
N ARG A 112 13.23 -3.40 0.17
CA ARG A 112 12.64 -4.41 1.06
C ARG A 112 13.63 -5.57 1.21
N GLY A 113 14.79 -5.27 1.81
CA GLY A 113 15.92 -6.20 1.91
C GLY A 113 16.78 -6.26 0.65
N LYS A 114 16.20 -6.31 -0.54
CA LYS A 114 16.86 -6.07 -1.83
C LYS A 114 16.41 -4.71 -2.35
N MET A 115 17.28 -4.07 -3.11
CA MET A 115 16.97 -2.82 -3.79
C MET A 115 16.27 -3.15 -5.10
N HIS A 116 15.12 -2.51 -5.32
CA HIS A 116 14.36 -2.54 -6.58
C HIS A 116 14.23 -1.12 -7.10
N ILE A 117 14.47 -0.98 -8.38
CA ILE A 117 14.43 0.30 -9.09
C ILE A 117 13.28 0.22 -10.07
N MET A 118 12.42 1.23 -10.01
CA MET A 118 11.24 1.36 -10.86
C MET A 118 11.26 2.72 -11.52
N ARG A 119 11.12 2.76 -12.82
CA ARG A 119 10.97 4.01 -13.58
C ARG A 119 9.49 4.31 -13.75
N TRP A 120 9.13 5.59 -13.90
CA TRP A 120 7.74 5.97 -14.12
C TRP A 120 7.16 5.36 -15.39
N ASP A 121 7.96 5.17 -16.44
CA ASP A 121 7.57 4.54 -17.71
C ASP A 121 7.29 3.02 -17.61
N GLN A 122 7.65 2.40 -16.49
CA GLN A 122 7.38 0.99 -16.22
C GLN A 122 6.09 0.77 -15.42
N ILE A 123 5.44 1.83 -14.99
CA ILE A 123 4.21 1.74 -14.19
C ILE A 123 3.00 1.73 -15.13
N MET A 124 2.25 0.63 -15.10
CA MET A 124 1.02 0.46 -15.88
C MET A 124 -0.21 0.98 -15.15
N ALA A 125 -0.29 0.67 -13.85
CA ALA A 125 -1.46 1.01 -13.07
C ALA A 125 -1.10 1.34 -11.61
N LEU A 126 -1.78 2.34 -11.06
CA LEU A 126 -1.82 2.68 -9.65
C LEU A 126 -3.23 2.49 -9.13
N TRP A 127 -3.36 1.61 -8.14
CA TRP A 127 -4.60 1.40 -7.42
C TRP A 127 -4.52 2.09 -6.06
N LYS A 128 -5.61 2.74 -5.68
CA LYS A 128 -5.77 3.39 -4.38
C LYS A 128 -6.90 2.71 -3.62
N ASP A 129 -6.64 2.33 -2.40
CA ASP A 129 -7.64 1.77 -1.51
C ASP A 129 -7.63 2.52 -0.18
N ILE A 130 -8.80 2.97 0.25
CA ILE A 130 -9.01 3.69 1.50
C ILE A 130 -9.98 2.88 2.34
N THR A 131 -9.50 2.36 3.46
CA THR A 131 -10.31 1.57 4.37
C THR A 131 -10.43 2.28 5.72
N THR A 132 -11.65 2.29 6.26
CA THR A 132 -11.91 2.82 7.60
C THR A 132 -12.21 1.66 8.54
N ASP A 133 -11.43 1.53 9.61
CA ASP A 133 -11.67 0.48 10.61
C ASP A 133 -12.90 0.80 11.49
N SER A 134 -13.34 -0.18 12.26
CA SER A 134 -14.47 -0.02 13.20
C SER A 134 -14.26 1.05 14.28
N LYS A 135 -13.04 1.57 14.42
CA LYS A 135 -12.67 2.64 15.37
C LYS A 135 -12.53 4.00 14.66
N GLY A 136 -12.94 4.11 13.39
CA GLY A 136 -12.88 5.34 12.61
C GLY A 136 -11.46 5.72 12.14
N ARG A 137 -10.47 4.79 12.21
CA ARG A 137 -9.13 5.06 11.70
C ARG A 137 -9.09 4.80 10.21
N VAL A 138 -8.70 5.80 9.45
CA VAL A 138 -8.51 5.72 8.00
C VAL A 138 -7.13 5.10 7.72
N SER A 139 -7.09 4.15 6.84
CA SER A 139 -5.87 3.51 6.35
C SER A 139 -5.81 3.62 4.83
N HIS A 140 -4.70 4.14 4.33
CA HIS A 140 -4.44 4.28 2.90
C HIS A 140 -3.52 3.16 2.42
N SER A 141 -3.86 2.59 1.28
CA SER A 141 -3.06 1.59 0.58
C SER A 141 -2.92 1.97 -0.90
N TYR A 142 -1.71 1.91 -1.40
CA TYR A 142 -1.39 2.21 -2.81
C TYR A 142 -0.69 1.01 -3.42
N THR A 143 -1.22 0.51 -4.53
CA THR A 143 -0.65 -0.65 -5.22
C THR A 143 -0.24 -0.27 -6.63
N LEU A 144 1.04 -0.40 -6.93
CA LEU A 144 1.62 -0.21 -8.25
C LEU A 144 1.71 -1.55 -8.99
N HIS A 145 1.23 -1.58 -10.21
CA HIS A 145 1.46 -2.67 -11.16
C HIS A 145 2.45 -2.22 -12.22
N LEU A 146 3.53 -2.99 -12.39
CA LEU A 146 4.57 -2.71 -13.36
C LEU A 146 4.36 -3.53 -14.64
N THR A 147 5.00 -3.09 -15.71
CA THR A 147 4.97 -3.74 -17.05
C THR A 147 5.55 -5.16 -17.05
N ASP A 148 6.43 -5.49 -16.11
CA ASP A 148 7.01 -6.83 -15.92
C ASP A 148 6.13 -7.78 -15.10
N GLY A 149 4.92 -7.32 -14.69
CA GLY A 149 3.98 -8.07 -13.85
C GLY A 149 4.28 -8.01 -12.35
N VAL A 150 5.34 -7.33 -11.94
CA VAL A 150 5.65 -7.14 -10.51
C VAL A 150 4.66 -6.14 -9.90
N THR A 151 4.24 -6.43 -8.66
CA THR A 151 3.31 -5.59 -7.91
C THR A 151 3.98 -5.11 -6.63
N TRP A 152 3.83 -3.81 -6.35
CA TRP A 152 4.28 -3.18 -5.11
C TRP A 152 3.13 -2.54 -4.37
N THR A 153 2.98 -2.87 -3.08
CA THR A 153 1.95 -2.28 -2.22
C THR A 153 2.61 -1.49 -1.10
N PHE A 154 2.16 -0.24 -0.94
CA PHE A 154 2.55 0.70 0.09
C PHE A 154 1.36 0.92 1.03
N THR A 155 1.55 0.66 2.31
CA THR A 155 0.50 0.72 3.33
C THR A 155 0.90 1.65 4.47
N GLY A 156 0.03 1.84 5.46
CA GLY A 156 0.28 2.61 6.68
C GLY A 156 1.51 2.18 7.50
N ASP A 157 2.22 1.12 7.09
CA ASP A 157 3.54 0.78 7.62
C ASP A 157 4.61 1.81 7.28
N LEU A 158 4.42 2.59 6.21
CA LEU A 158 5.25 3.74 5.87
C LEU A 158 4.80 4.99 6.63
N VAL A 159 5.76 5.78 7.07
CA VAL A 159 5.48 7.12 7.60
C VAL A 159 5.02 8.00 6.44
N ASN A 160 3.92 8.73 6.61
CA ASN A 160 3.35 9.63 5.60
C ASN A 160 3.02 8.93 4.26
N VAL A 161 2.41 7.74 4.32
CA VAL A 161 2.01 6.99 3.12
C VAL A 161 1.03 7.79 2.23
N GLU A 162 0.23 8.67 2.80
CA GLU A 162 -0.68 9.58 2.09
C GLU A 162 0.08 10.57 1.19
N GLU A 163 1.16 11.17 1.73
CA GLU A 163 2.02 12.08 0.98
C GLU A 163 2.73 11.34 -0.16
N LEU A 164 3.23 10.13 0.10
CA LEU A 164 3.78 9.26 -0.94
C LEU A 164 2.71 8.97 -2.00
N GLY A 165 1.49 8.61 -1.58
CA GLY A 165 0.37 8.32 -2.48
C GLY A 165 0.03 9.48 -3.39
N ALA A 166 -0.01 10.71 -2.87
CA ALA A 166 -0.26 11.92 -3.66
C ALA A 166 0.82 12.13 -4.73
N ILE A 167 2.10 11.92 -4.38
CA ILE A 167 3.20 12.01 -5.34
C ILE A 167 3.08 10.90 -6.40
N LEU A 168 2.76 9.67 -6.01
CA LEU A 168 2.55 8.56 -6.94
C LEU A 168 1.41 8.85 -7.92
N GLU A 169 0.27 9.36 -7.43
CA GLU A 169 -0.87 9.73 -8.25
C GLU A 169 -0.49 10.82 -9.27
N ASP A 170 0.25 11.85 -8.85
CA ASP A 170 0.64 12.95 -9.73
C ASP A 170 1.66 12.51 -10.79
N GLU A 171 2.73 11.82 -10.39
CA GLU A 171 3.79 11.37 -11.31
C GLU A 171 3.28 10.33 -12.31
N VAL A 172 2.49 9.34 -11.85
CA VAL A 172 1.88 8.34 -12.73
C VAL A 172 0.89 9.00 -13.69
N THR A 173 0.08 9.96 -13.21
CA THR A 173 -0.85 10.70 -14.05
C THR A 173 -0.12 11.50 -15.10
N ASN A 174 0.90 12.27 -14.73
CA ASN A 174 1.68 13.08 -15.67
C ASN A 174 2.37 12.23 -16.74
N HIS A 175 2.75 11.00 -16.40
CA HIS A 175 3.42 10.10 -17.34
C HIS A 175 2.43 9.38 -18.28
N LEU A 176 1.30 8.92 -17.77
CA LEU A 176 0.31 8.17 -18.56
C LEU A 176 -0.63 9.05 -19.36
N LEU A 177 -1.01 10.23 -18.85
CA LEU A 177 -2.03 11.10 -19.44
C LEU A 177 -1.77 11.44 -20.91
N PRO A 178 -0.54 11.83 -21.35
CA PRO A 178 -0.30 12.13 -22.77
C PRO A 178 -0.61 10.96 -23.71
N HIS A 179 -0.26 9.73 -23.30
CA HIS A 179 -0.53 8.53 -24.08
C HIS A 179 -2.02 8.20 -24.13
N VAL A 180 -2.70 8.34 -22.98
CA VAL A 180 -4.14 8.10 -22.86
C VAL A 180 -4.93 9.11 -23.68
N LEU A 181 -4.59 10.40 -23.64
CA LEU A 181 -5.21 11.44 -24.45
C LEU A 181 -5.02 11.18 -25.94
N ALA A 182 -3.79 10.86 -26.37
CA ALA A 182 -3.53 10.53 -27.77
C ALA A 182 -4.38 9.34 -28.24
N ALA A 183 -4.48 8.27 -27.44
CA ALA A 183 -5.33 7.12 -27.75
C ALA A 183 -6.82 7.49 -27.79
N TYR A 184 -7.30 8.29 -26.83
CA TYR A 184 -8.69 8.75 -26.79
C TYR A 184 -9.07 9.55 -28.03
N HIS A 185 -8.25 10.51 -28.45
CA HIS A 185 -8.50 11.33 -29.64
C HIS A 185 -8.44 10.55 -30.95
N THR A 186 -7.75 9.39 -30.99
CA THR A 186 -7.82 8.48 -32.14
C THR A 186 -9.05 7.57 -32.14
N GLY A 187 -9.94 7.72 -31.15
CA GLY A 187 -11.18 6.94 -31.03
C GLY A 187 -11.01 5.59 -30.32
N ILE A 188 -9.84 5.32 -29.74
CA ILE A 188 -9.60 4.09 -28.94
C ILE A 188 -10.28 4.24 -27.59
N PRO A 189 -11.18 3.32 -27.19
CA PRO A 189 -11.79 3.34 -25.86
C PRO A 189 -10.72 3.11 -24.76
N ILE A 190 -10.78 3.93 -23.72
CA ILE A 190 -9.85 3.81 -22.58
C ILE A 190 -10.52 3.07 -21.44
N HIS A 191 -9.88 2.00 -20.99
CA HIS A 191 -10.40 1.11 -19.94
C HIS A 191 -9.76 1.40 -18.59
N PHE A 192 -10.60 1.66 -17.58
CA PHE A 192 -10.23 1.81 -16.18
C PHE A 192 -10.93 0.71 -15.35
N ALA A 193 -10.62 -0.54 -15.62
CA ALA A 193 -11.27 -1.71 -15.03
C ALA A 193 -12.81 -1.64 -15.12
N ALA A 194 -13.49 -1.16 -14.08
CA ALA A 194 -14.95 -1.06 -14.04
C ALA A 194 -15.55 -0.02 -15.02
N ILE A 195 -14.74 0.91 -15.55
CA ILE A 195 -15.19 2.03 -16.37
C ILE A 195 -14.47 2.02 -17.71
N THR A 196 -15.20 2.35 -18.78
CA THR A 196 -14.61 2.59 -20.10
C THR A 196 -15.07 3.95 -20.60
N LEU A 197 -14.12 4.81 -20.96
CA LEU A 197 -14.39 6.10 -21.63
C LEU A 197 -14.15 5.95 -23.13
N SER A 198 -15.11 6.42 -23.92
CA SER A 198 -15.03 6.48 -25.39
C SER A 198 -15.47 7.84 -25.90
N LEU A 199 -15.21 8.16 -27.18
CA LEU A 199 -15.71 9.39 -27.81
C LEU A 199 -17.23 9.56 -27.72
N HIS A 200 -17.98 8.46 -27.56
CA HIS A 200 -19.44 8.47 -27.57
C HIS A 200 -20.07 8.55 -26.17
N GLY A 201 -19.32 8.21 -25.12
CA GLY A 201 -19.87 8.18 -23.76
C GLY A 201 -19.07 7.31 -22.80
N ILE A 202 -19.69 7.04 -21.67
CA ILE A 202 -19.16 6.25 -20.55
C ILE A 202 -19.87 4.91 -20.50
N SER A 203 -19.11 3.83 -20.39
CA SER A 203 -19.61 2.49 -20.07
C SER A 203 -19.16 2.08 -18.68
N VAL A 204 -20.05 1.49 -17.89
CA VAL A 204 -19.76 0.93 -16.57
C VAL A 204 -20.08 -0.57 -16.61
N GLN A 205 -19.12 -1.38 -16.14
CA GLN A 205 -19.30 -2.82 -15.95
C GLN A 205 -20.05 -3.07 -14.63
N GLY A 206 -21.04 -3.97 -14.63
CA GLY A 206 -21.85 -4.31 -13.46
C GLY A 206 -22.84 -5.42 -13.82
N GLU A 207 -24.00 -5.46 -13.19
CA GLU A 207 -25.11 -6.36 -13.59
C GLU A 207 -25.69 -5.93 -14.96
N GLY A 208 -24.96 -6.25 -16.03
CA GLY A 208 -25.17 -5.78 -17.39
C GLY A 208 -24.33 -4.51 -17.68
N GLN A 209 -23.69 -4.49 -18.85
CA GLN A 209 -22.96 -3.33 -19.32
C GLN A 209 -23.90 -2.15 -19.53
N ARG A 210 -23.75 -1.09 -18.74
CA ARG A 210 -24.55 0.13 -18.88
C ARG A 210 -23.74 1.16 -19.65
N PHE A 211 -24.38 1.82 -20.61
CA PHE A 211 -23.78 2.89 -21.43
C PHE A 211 -24.53 4.20 -21.22
N LEU A 212 -23.81 5.30 -21.06
CA LEU A 212 -24.34 6.66 -20.96
C LEU A 212 -23.62 7.56 -21.97
N PRO A 213 -24.32 8.08 -23.01
CA PRO A 213 -23.76 9.06 -23.93
C PRO A 213 -23.31 10.34 -23.21
N TRP A 214 -22.28 11.01 -23.71
CA TRP A 214 -21.80 12.26 -23.12
C TRP A 214 -22.88 13.32 -23.03
N SER A 215 -23.75 13.42 -24.05
CA SER A 215 -24.90 14.35 -24.07
C SER A 215 -25.89 14.15 -22.91
N HIS A 216 -25.83 13.04 -22.22
CA HIS A 216 -26.68 12.74 -21.05
C HIS A 216 -25.90 12.74 -19.73
N VAL A 217 -24.59 12.92 -19.75
CA VAL A 217 -23.77 13.07 -18.55
C VAL A 217 -23.90 14.51 -18.04
N GLN A 218 -24.34 14.67 -16.80
CA GLN A 218 -24.42 15.99 -16.18
C GLN A 218 -23.06 16.42 -15.60
N HIS A 219 -22.46 15.55 -14.79
CA HIS A 219 -21.12 15.72 -14.24
C HIS A 219 -20.61 14.39 -13.65
N LEU A 220 -19.29 14.34 -13.50
CA LEU A 220 -18.59 13.30 -12.75
C LEU A 220 -18.13 13.90 -11.43
N HIS A 221 -18.49 13.26 -10.33
CA HIS A 221 -18.06 13.66 -8.99
C HIS A 221 -17.13 12.61 -8.42
N LEU A 222 -15.88 13.00 -8.18
CA LEU A 222 -14.87 12.17 -7.57
C LEU A 222 -14.63 12.64 -6.13
N ASP A 223 -14.98 11.81 -5.17
CA ASP A 223 -14.63 11.99 -3.77
C ASP A 223 -13.47 11.05 -3.35
N GLU A 224 -13.16 10.97 -2.06
CA GLU A 224 -12.07 10.15 -1.55
C GLU A 224 -12.34 8.63 -1.63
N ALA A 225 -13.60 8.21 -1.69
CA ALA A 225 -14.03 6.82 -1.60
C ALA A 225 -14.62 6.30 -2.91
N SER A 226 -15.26 7.16 -3.71
CA SER A 226 -16.03 6.74 -4.88
C SER A 226 -16.03 7.77 -6.01
N LEU A 227 -16.29 7.27 -7.21
CA LEU A 227 -16.66 8.05 -8.38
C LEU A 227 -18.16 7.92 -8.61
N SER A 228 -18.88 9.03 -8.54
CA SER A 228 -20.31 9.12 -8.86
C SER A 228 -20.52 9.77 -10.22
N ILE A 229 -21.34 9.16 -11.05
CA ILE A 229 -21.71 9.62 -12.39
C ILE A 229 -23.16 10.10 -12.33
N TYR A 230 -23.40 11.38 -12.66
CA TYR A 230 -24.74 11.96 -12.66
C TYR A 230 -25.27 12.12 -14.07
N LYS A 231 -26.55 11.72 -14.26
CA LYS A 231 -27.26 11.84 -15.53
C LYS A 231 -28.13 13.10 -15.52
N ILE A 232 -28.19 13.81 -16.65
CA ILE A 232 -29.09 14.96 -16.85
C ILE A 232 -30.55 14.53 -16.63
N GLY A 233 -31.26 15.28 -15.77
CA GLY A 233 -32.66 14.98 -15.40
C GLY A 233 -32.84 13.81 -14.43
N GLY A 234 -31.78 13.21 -13.94
CA GLY A 234 -31.83 12.21 -12.87
C GLY A 234 -31.78 12.85 -11.48
N PHE A 235 -32.53 12.32 -10.54
CA PHE A 235 -32.49 12.73 -9.12
C PHE A 235 -31.39 12.00 -8.32
N TRP A 236 -30.88 10.89 -8.86
CA TRP A 236 -29.87 10.02 -8.23
C TRP A 236 -28.67 9.87 -9.16
N ASP A 237 -27.55 9.47 -8.58
CA ASP A 237 -26.39 9.01 -9.31
C ASP A 237 -26.76 7.86 -10.27
N TRP A 238 -26.33 7.97 -11.51
CA TRP A 238 -26.54 6.93 -12.51
C TRP A 238 -25.68 5.68 -12.21
N ALA A 239 -24.48 5.92 -11.69
CA ALA A 239 -23.59 4.88 -11.19
C ALA A 239 -22.65 5.46 -10.12
N THR A 240 -22.36 4.65 -9.11
CA THR A 240 -21.31 4.92 -8.12
C THR A 240 -20.35 3.75 -8.11
N ILE A 241 -19.07 4.02 -8.24
CA ILE A 241 -18.00 3.02 -8.34
C ILE A 241 -16.96 3.33 -7.26
N PRO A 242 -16.59 2.35 -6.41
CA PRO A 242 -15.52 2.52 -5.44
C PRO A 242 -14.18 2.86 -6.11
N ILE A 243 -13.40 3.79 -5.54
CA ILE A 243 -12.07 4.14 -6.07
C ILE A 243 -11.14 2.93 -6.09
N SER A 244 -11.29 2.00 -5.15
CA SER A 244 -10.52 0.76 -5.09
C SER A 244 -10.72 -0.14 -6.32
N GLU A 245 -11.79 0.05 -7.09
CA GLU A 245 -12.05 -0.67 -8.34
C GLU A 245 -11.56 0.05 -9.60
N ILE A 246 -10.98 1.26 -9.45
CA ILE A 246 -10.56 2.10 -10.55
C ILE A 246 -9.04 2.30 -10.51
N PRO A 247 -8.27 1.76 -11.45
CA PRO A 247 -6.86 2.09 -11.58
C PRO A 247 -6.67 3.50 -12.14
N ASN A 248 -5.56 4.14 -11.80
CA ASN A 248 -5.15 5.41 -12.38
C ASN A 248 -6.23 6.51 -12.26
N VAL A 249 -6.84 6.65 -11.08
CA VAL A 249 -7.95 7.60 -10.82
C VAL A 249 -7.60 9.02 -11.24
N GLY A 250 -6.35 9.47 -11.04
CA GLY A 250 -5.88 10.78 -11.48
C GLY A 250 -5.93 10.97 -12.99
N VAL A 251 -5.58 9.92 -13.76
CA VAL A 251 -5.68 9.94 -15.24
C VAL A 251 -7.13 10.01 -15.67
N LEU A 252 -8.00 9.17 -15.07
CA LEU A 252 -9.44 9.18 -15.34
C LEU A 252 -10.04 10.57 -15.12
N LYS A 253 -9.73 11.20 -13.99
CA LYS A 253 -10.21 12.54 -13.66
C LYS A 253 -9.80 13.58 -14.71
N ARG A 254 -8.48 13.65 -15.02
CA ARG A 254 -7.97 14.63 -15.99
C ARG A 254 -8.52 14.38 -17.40
N LEU A 255 -8.67 13.12 -17.81
CA LEU A 255 -9.31 12.78 -19.10
C LEU A 255 -10.78 13.22 -19.12
N ALA A 256 -11.53 12.95 -18.05
CA ALA A 256 -12.92 13.33 -17.95
C ALA A 256 -13.11 14.87 -17.95
N ASP A 257 -12.23 15.61 -17.27
CA ASP A 257 -12.22 17.07 -17.26
C ASP A 257 -11.93 17.66 -18.67
N GLU A 258 -11.08 16.99 -19.46
CA GLU A 258 -10.78 17.39 -20.84
C GLU A 258 -11.97 17.16 -21.76
N VAL A 259 -12.57 15.97 -21.68
CA VAL A 259 -13.77 15.62 -22.46
C VAL A 259 -14.95 16.55 -22.15
N ALA A 260 -15.12 16.93 -20.88
CA ALA A 260 -16.19 17.84 -20.48
C ALA A 260 -16.02 19.28 -21.01
N LYS A 261 -14.78 19.70 -21.39
CA LYS A 261 -14.54 21.01 -22.02
C LYS A 261 -14.85 20.99 -23.51
N ASP A 262 -14.73 19.83 -24.16
CA ASP A 262 -14.92 19.65 -25.60
C ASP A 262 -16.37 19.31 -25.96
N SER A 263 -17.25 19.06 -24.96
CA SER A 263 -18.68 18.72 -25.11
C SER A 263 -19.59 19.95 -24.92
#